data_6abb1c114addc5c1dd7af08bccd29304
#
_entry.id   6abb1c114addc5c1dd7af08bccd29304
#
_cell.length_a   1.000
_cell.length_b   1.000
_cell.length_c   1.000
_cell.angle_alpha   90.00
_cell.angle_beta   90.00
_cell.angle_gamma   90.00
#
_symmetry.space_group_name_H-M   'P 1'
#
loop_
_entity.id
_entity.type
_entity.pdbx_description
1 polymer ?
#
loop_
_entity_poly.entity_id
_entity_poly.type
_entity_poly.pdbx_seq_one_letter_code
_entity_poly.pdbx_strand_id
1 'polypeptide(L)'
;MPYTNMNDAVARLDEIEATAAAYSHAMGVLSLDAATAAPLGSAEGRGRTMAVLSNVIYSLAAAPDTRELLEYLTAHAQELDPEHRRQVEIRKKSCDQLIRIPQEEYVAYNVLVNKAEGIWRVAKQQNDFASFSPILEEIVAYNRKFAGYYAPEKLPYDALLNEFEEGLTMETLDAFFGKLRAVIVPLVRAIGEKEQPDTSFLDRSYPIEGQKQLAKYLMEVIGLTEETCTIAESEHPFTCGFNNHDVRITTHYHEFAPTFAMFSTIHEGGHALYELGVEDAYNHTCLTGGASMGIHESQSRFYENIIGRSLEFIELIFPKMQEIFPEQLKGITAYDLYRAVNKAQPSLVRTESDELTYCLHIMVRYEIEKQLIAGTLAVKDVPTEWNRLYKEYLGIDVPSDTLGCLQDSHWSGGMIGYFPSYALGSAYGAQMKHVMENDLGPIAPMIASGNIAALTAWLGEKIHRFGNFKKPDAIFEDACGKFDAQYFADYLTEKYSRIYGL
;
A
#
# COMPACT_ATOMS: atom_id res chain seq x y z
N MET A 1 11.75 18.61 -34.89
CA MET A 1 11.11 19.88 -35.31
C MET A 1 10.10 20.24 -34.24
N PRO A 2 9.93 21.47 -33.86
CA PRO A 2 8.89 21.81 -32.89
C PRO A 2 7.52 21.40 -33.47
N TYR A 3 6.68 20.78 -32.64
CA TYR A 3 5.30 20.47 -33.00
C TYR A 3 4.56 21.77 -33.37
N THR A 4 3.77 21.74 -34.41
CA THR A 4 3.00 22.90 -34.91
C THR A 4 1.51 22.59 -35.09
N ASN A 5 1.13 21.31 -34.95
CA ASN A 5 -0.24 20.82 -35.08
C ASN A 5 -0.62 20.05 -33.80
N MET A 6 -1.71 20.47 -33.16
CA MET A 6 -2.23 19.83 -31.95
C MET A 6 -2.61 18.37 -32.17
N ASN A 7 -3.29 18.04 -33.23
CA ASN A 7 -3.72 16.66 -33.52
C ASN A 7 -2.52 15.71 -33.69
N ASP A 8 -1.44 16.17 -34.34
CA ASP A 8 -0.23 15.36 -34.50
C ASP A 8 0.48 15.16 -33.14
N ALA A 9 0.47 16.19 -32.31
CA ALA A 9 1.05 16.13 -30.97
C ALA A 9 0.27 15.18 -30.03
N VAL A 10 -1.06 15.24 -30.03
CA VAL A 10 -1.93 14.32 -29.27
C VAL A 10 -1.75 12.89 -29.77
N ALA A 11 -1.80 12.66 -31.11
CA ALA A 11 -1.58 11.31 -31.63
C ALA A 11 -0.21 10.73 -31.28
N ARG A 12 0.83 11.58 -31.15
CA ARG A 12 2.16 11.14 -30.68
C ARG A 12 2.17 10.81 -29.20
N LEU A 13 1.43 11.57 -28.38
CA LEU A 13 1.26 11.24 -26.95
C LEU A 13 0.58 9.88 -26.81
N ASP A 14 -0.51 9.63 -27.52
CA ASP A 14 -1.24 8.36 -27.49
C ASP A 14 -0.34 7.16 -27.88
N GLU A 15 0.52 7.33 -28.90
CA GLU A 15 1.49 6.31 -29.29
C GLU A 15 2.51 6.02 -28.16
N ILE A 16 3.00 7.07 -27.47
CA ILE A 16 3.91 6.94 -26.34
C ILE A 16 3.22 6.21 -25.18
N GLU A 17 1.97 6.60 -24.86
CA GLU A 17 1.17 5.98 -23.81
C GLU A 17 0.94 4.48 -24.09
N ALA A 18 0.45 4.14 -25.27
CA ALA A 18 0.18 2.75 -25.66
C ALA A 18 1.46 1.89 -25.64
N THR A 19 2.58 2.46 -26.10
CA THR A 19 3.87 1.76 -26.10
C THR A 19 4.34 1.53 -24.67
N ALA A 20 4.34 2.55 -23.83
CA ALA A 20 4.75 2.44 -22.43
C ALA A 20 3.89 1.43 -21.66
N ALA A 21 2.57 1.44 -21.87
CA ALA A 21 1.63 0.49 -21.27
C ALA A 21 1.93 -0.96 -21.70
N ALA A 22 2.18 -1.20 -22.99
CA ALA A 22 2.50 -2.54 -23.49
C ALA A 22 3.78 -3.11 -22.89
N TYR A 23 4.83 -2.30 -22.77
CA TYR A 23 6.08 -2.73 -22.13
C TYR A 23 5.92 -2.92 -20.61
N SER A 24 5.17 -2.06 -19.95
CA SER A 24 4.85 -2.19 -18.52
C SER A 24 4.05 -3.47 -18.24
N HIS A 25 3.06 -3.78 -19.07
CA HIS A 25 2.30 -5.04 -19.00
C HIS A 25 3.24 -6.24 -19.12
N ALA A 26 4.12 -6.29 -20.12
CA ALA A 26 5.07 -7.39 -20.30
C ALA A 26 6.00 -7.54 -19.07
N MET A 27 6.49 -6.44 -18.51
CA MET A 27 7.31 -6.45 -17.29
C MET A 27 6.52 -6.93 -16.08
N GLY A 28 5.26 -6.51 -15.94
CA GLY A 28 4.36 -6.96 -14.87
C GLY A 28 4.15 -8.48 -14.91
N VAL A 29 3.89 -9.05 -16.11
CA VAL A 29 3.76 -10.50 -16.29
C VAL A 29 5.04 -11.24 -15.88
N LEU A 30 6.21 -10.75 -16.29
CA LEU A 30 7.50 -11.33 -15.91
C LEU A 30 7.76 -11.23 -14.41
N SER A 31 7.33 -10.16 -13.76
CA SER A 31 7.46 -9.98 -12.31
C SER A 31 6.54 -10.92 -11.55
N LEU A 32 5.30 -11.06 -12.00
CA LEU A 32 4.32 -11.99 -11.41
C LEU A 32 4.80 -13.45 -11.57
N ASP A 33 5.26 -13.84 -12.75
CA ASP A 33 5.82 -15.16 -12.99
C ASP A 33 7.03 -15.43 -12.08
N ALA A 34 7.90 -14.43 -11.90
CA ALA A 34 9.04 -14.52 -10.99
C ALA A 34 8.65 -14.79 -9.53
N ALA A 35 7.54 -14.20 -9.09
CA ALA A 35 7.06 -14.31 -7.71
C ALA A 35 6.25 -15.60 -7.47
N THR A 36 5.72 -16.24 -8.52
CA THR A 36 4.76 -17.34 -8.40
C THR A 36 5.24 -18.66 -8.98
N ALA A 37 5.60 -18.72 -10.25
CA ALA A 37 5.79 -19.97 -10.98
C ALA A 37 7.20 -20.19 -11.56
N ALA A 38 7.99 -19.13 -11.74
CA ALA A 38 9.28 -19.25 -12.39
C ALA A 38 10.31 -20.04 -11.55
N PRO A 39 11.02 -21.01 -12.14
CA PRO A 39 12.09 -21.70 -11.43
C PRO A 39 13.23 -20.74 -11.04
N LEU A 40 13.84 -20.96 -9.86
CA LEU A 40 14.93 -20.11 -9.34
C LEU A 40 16.08 -19.92 -10.34
N GLY A 41 16.41 -20.95 -11.12
CA GLY A 41 17.45 -20.90 -12.14
C GLY A 41 17.18 -19.96 -13.32
N SER A 42 15.93 -19.46 -13.47
CA SER A 42 15.56 -18.54 -14.55
C SER A 42 15.93 -17.07 -14.28
N ALA A 43 16.35 -16.73 -13.05
CA ALA A 43 16.52 -15.36 -12.57
C ALA A 43 17.46 -14.52 -13.45
N GLU A 44 18.60 -15.07 -13.88
CA GLU A 44 19.56 -14.32 -14.70
C GLU A 44 19.01 -13.99 -16.10
N GLY A 45 18.38 -14.97 -16.78
CA GLY A 45 17.78 -14.76 -18.10
C GLY A 45 16.64 -13.75 -18.05
N ARG A 46 15.75 -13.88 -17.05
CA ARG A 46 14.67 -12.94 -16.81
C ARG A 46 15.20 -11.51 -16.53
N GLY A 47 16.23 -11.39 -15.68
CA GLY A 47 16.86 -10.11 -15.37
C GLY A 47 17.38 -9.41 -16.62
N ARG A 48 18.01 -10.12 -17.55
CA ARG A 48 18.45 -9.57 -18.85
C ARG A 48 17.27 -9.08 -19.69
N THR A 49 16.18 -9.85 -19.74
CA THR A 49 14.95 -9.44 -20.46
C THR A 49 14.33 -8.18 -19.84
N MET A 50 14.18 -8.16 -18.51
CA MET A 50 13.65 -6.99 -17.77
C MET A 50 14.49 -5.74 -18.03
N ALA A 51 15.83 -5.86 -18.05
CA ALA A 51 16.70 -4.74 -18.34
C ALA A 51 16.48 -4.14 -19.74
N VAL A 52 16.23 -5.00 -20.75
CA VAL A 52 15.92 -4.53 -22.12
C VAL A 52 14.59 -3.78 -22.14
N LEU A 53 13.53 -4.35 -21.54
CA LEU A 53 12.20 -3.72 -21.50
C LEU A 53 12.23 -2.40 -20.74
N SER A 54 12.88 -2.36 -19.57
CA SER A 54 13.06 -1.14 -18.79
C SER A 54 13.79 -0.05 -19.57
N ASN A 55 14.84 -0.43 -20.32
CA ASN A 55 15.58 0.52 -21.13
C ASN A 55 14.72 1.15 -22.25
N VAL A 56 13.77 0.40 -22.82
CA VAL A 56 12.84 0.96 -23.81
C VAL A 56 11.94 2.01 -23.16
N ILE A 57 11.34 1.71 -22.00
CA ILE A 57 10.47 2.66 -21.27
C ILE A 57 11.27 3.92 -20.88
N TYR A 58 12.48 3.74 -20.33
CA TYR A 58 13.36 4.86 -20.00
C TYR A 58 13.70 5.72 -21.21
N SER A 59 14.10 5.08 -22.31
CA SER A 59 14.47 5.79 -23.55
C SER A 59 13.28 6.55 -24.13
N LEU A 60 12.08 5.99 -24.04
CA LEU A 60 10.85 6.64 -24.49
C LEU A 60 10.55 7.89 -23.66
N ALA A 61 10.68 7.79 -22.32
CA ALA A 61 10.41 8.90 -21.40
C ALA A 61 11.48 10.01 -21.49
N ALA A 62 12.75 9.65 -21.69
CA ALA A 62 13.89 10.58 -21.72
C ALA A 62 14.23 11.13 -23.12
N ALA A 63 13.52 10.68 -24.17
CA ALA A 63 13.82 11.10 -25.55
C ALA A 63 13.66 12.62 -25.73
N PRO A 64 14.57 13.28 -26.47
CA PRO A 64 14.41 14.69 -26.83
C PRO A 64 13.07 15.03 -27.50
N ASP A 65 12.58 14.15 -28.37
CA ASP A 65 11.27 14.27 -29.04
C ASP A 65 10.11 14.26 -28.01
N THR A 66 10.14 13.36 -27.05
CA THR A 66 9.14 13.31 -25.95
C THR A 66 9.17 14.59 -25.10
N ARG A 67 10.34 15.11 -24.83
CA ARG A 67 10.48 16.35 -24.09
C ARG A 67 9.91 17.54 -24.87
N GLU A 68 10.27 17.70 -26.14
CA GLU A 68 9.72 18.74 -27.01
C GLU A 68 8.19 18.64 -27.14
N LEU A 69 7.67 17.41 -27.23
CA LEU A 69 6.24 17.12 -27.24
C LEU A 69 5.55 17.62 -25.97
N LEU A 70 6.08 17.23 -24.80
CA LEU A 70 5.52 17.60 -23.50
C LEU A 70 5.62 19.12 -23.24
N GLU A 71 6.69 19.78 -23.68
CA GLU A 71 6.81 21.24 -23.62
C GLU A 71 5.72 21.91 -24.50
N TYR A 72 5.53 21.43 -25.73
CA TYR A 72 4.49 21.94 -26.64
C TYR A 72 3.08 21.75 -26.05
N LEU A 73 2.73 20.53 -25.64
CA LEU A 73 1.41 20.22 -25.07
C LEU A 73 1.14 20.99 -23.77
N THR A 74 2.15 21.17 -22.92
CA THR A 74 2.03 21.99 -21.69
C THR A 74 1.74 23.45 -22.03
N ALA A 75 2.40 24.02 -23.02
CA ALA A 75 2.16 25.40 -23.47
C ALA A 75 0.74 25.60 -24.05
N HIS A 76 0.12 24.53 -24.55
CA HIS A 76 -1.22 24.53 -25.16
C HIS A 76 -2.25 23.75 -24.32
N ALA A 77 -2.01 23.56 -23.01
CA ALA A 77 -2.84 22.72 -22.15
C ALA A 77 -4.33 23.09 -22.12
N GLN A 78 -4.67 24.36 -22.41
CA GLN A 78 -6.06 24.82 -22.47
C GLN A 78 -6.83 24.33 -23.71
N GLU A 79 -6.13 23.86 -24.72
CA GLU A 79 -6.70 23.31 -25.95
C GLU A 79 -6.92 21.79 -25.86
N LEU A 80 -6.32 21.15 -24.84
CA LEU A 80 -6.47 19.71 -24.57
C LEU A 80 -7.78 19.43 -23.82
N ASP A 81 -8.38 18.28 -24.11
CA ASP A 81 -9.40 17.72 -23.25
C ASP A 81 -8.83 17.37 -21.85
N PRO A 82 -9.69 17.12 -20.86
CA PRO A 82 -9.24 16.90 -19.49
C PRO A 82 -8.29 15.69 -19.32
N GLU A 83 -8.52 14.60 -20.07
CA GLU A 83 -7.74 13.36 -19.97
C GLU A 83 -6.32 13.55 -20.51
N HIS A 84 -6.17 14.07 -21.73
CA HIS A 84 -4.84 14.37 -22.29
C HIS A 84 -4.11 15.43 -21.47
N ARG A 85 -4.81 16.41 -20.92
CA ARG A 85 -4.19 17.40 -20.01
C ARG A 85 -3.57 16.71 -18.79
N ARG A 86 -4.31 15.79 -18.16
CA ARG A 86 -3.80 15.05 -17.00
C ARG A 86 -2.64 14.11 -17.37
N GLN A 87 -2.71 13.43 -18.50
CA GLN A 87 -1.59 12.62 -19.01
C GLN A 87 -0.33 13.47 -19.19
N VAL A 88 -0.45 14.66 -19.80
CA VAL A 88 0.66 15.60 -19.96
C VAL A 88 1.24 16.01 -18.61
N GLU A 89 0.41 16.34 -17.61
CA GLU A 89 0.86 16.68 -16.26
C GLU A 89 1.69 15.56 -15.63
N ILE A 90 1.20 14.32 -15.67
CA ILE A 90 1.86 13.15 -15.11
C ILE A 90 3.19 12.88 -15.84
N ARG A 91 3.17 12.85 -17.17
CA ARG A 91 4.35 12.58 -17.99
C ARG A 91 5.40 13.68 -17.86
N LYS A 92 4.95 14.94 -17.82
CA LYS A 92 5.84 16.08 -17.65
C LYS A 92 6.55 16.02 -16.27
N LYS A 93 5.80 15.73 -15.20
CA LYS A 93 6.38 15.55 -13.86
C LYS A 93 7.46 14.47 -13.89
N SER A 94 7.17 13.29 -14.43
CA SER A 94 8.11 12.16 -14.49
C SER A 94 9.35 12.47 -15.36
N CYS A 95 9.14 13.12 -16.52
CA CYS A 95 10.21 13.53 -17.43
C CYS A 95 11.14 14.57 -16.76
N ASP A 96 10.56 15.59 -16.11
CA ASP A 96 11.33 16.64 -15.44
C ASP A 96 12.18 16.08 -14.29
N GLN A 97 11.65 15.12 -13.52
CA GLN A 97 12.37 14.45 -12.46
C GLN A 97 13.58 13.67 -12.99
N LEU A 98 13.39 12.89 -14.07
CA LEU A 98 14.49 12.15 -14.71
C LEU A 98 15.60 13.07 -15.22
N ILE A 99 15.23 14.24 -15.79
CA ILE A 99 16.20 15.20 -16.36
C ILE A 99 16.95 15.97 -15.27
N ARG A 100 16.29 16.28 -14.14
CA ARG A 100 16.90 17.04 -13.03
C ARG A 100 17.97 16.24 -12.28
N ILE A 101 17.89 14.92 -12.29
CA ILE A 101 18.91 14.08 -11.68
C ILE A 101 20.04 13.85 -12.70
N PRO A 102 21.31 14.17 -12.36
CA PRO A 102 22.43 13.79 -13.22
C PRO A 102 22.45 12.28 -13.48
N GLN A 103 22.58 11.88 -14.72
CA GLN A 103 22.52 10.46 -15.13
C GLN A 103 23.50 9.58 -14.34
N GLU A 104 24.72 10.06 -14.09
CA GLU A 104 25.72 9.31 -13.33
C GLU A 104 25.24 9.04 -11.89
N GLU A 105 24.59 10.02 -11.27
CA GLU A 105 24.05 9.87 -9.90
C GLU A 105 22.84 8.92 -9.86
N TYR A 106 21.98 9.01 -10.84
CA TYR A 106 20.85 8.07 -10.97
C TYR A 106 21.33 6.63 -11.12
N VAL A 107 22.30 6.39 -11.99
CA VAL A 107 22.89 5.05 -12.17
C VAL A 107 23.60 4.58 -10.90
N ALA A 108 24.41 5.44 -10.26
CA ALA A 108 25.09 5.11 -9.02
C ALA A 108 24.12 4.76 -7.89
N TYR A 109 23.02 5.50 -7.76
CA TYR A 109 21.97 5.24 -6.78
C TYR A 109 21.27 3.88 -7.01
N ASN A 110 20.92 3.56 -8.26
CA ASN A 110 20.32 2.26 -8.58
C ASN A 110 21.25 1.08 -8.25
N VAL A 111 22.56 1.23 -8.52
CA VAL A 111 23.56 0.22 -8.13
C VAL A 111 23.64 0.11 -6.60
N LEU A 112 23.63 1.24 -5.89
CA LEU A 112 23.65 1.28 -4.42
C LEU A 112 22.45 0.55 -3.81
N VAL A 113 21.23 0.84 -4.25
CA VAL A 113 19.99 0.24 -3.76
C VAL A 113 19.96 -1.28 -4.02
N ASN A 114 20.32 -1.72 -5.24
CA ASN A 114 20.42 -3.14 -5.54
C ASN A 114 21.42 -3.88 -4.62
N LYS A 115 22.56 -3.26 -4.31
CA LYS A 115 23.55 -3.82 -3.37
C LYS A 115 23.01 -3.81 -1.93
N ALA A 116 22.30 -2.75 -1.54
CA ALA A 116 21.82 -2.54 -0.18
C ALA A 116 20.81 -3.62 0.25
N GLU A 117 19.95 -4.10 -0.66
CA GLU A 117 18.99 -5.17 -0.36
C GLU A 117 19.71 -6.46 0.07
N GLY A 118 20.77 -6.85 -0.66
CA GLY A 118 21.57 -8.02 -0.31
C GLY A 118 22.26 -7.87 1.06
N ILE A 119 22.83 -6.70 1.34
CA ILE A 119 23.50 -6.41 2.63
C ILE A 119 22.46 -6.41 3.76
N TRP A 120 21.31 -5.76 3.58
CA TRP A 120 20.22 -5.74 4.55
C TRP A 120 19.75 -7.16 4.91
N ARG A 121 19.55 -8.03 3.91
CA ARG A 121 19.11 -9.41 4.14
C ARG A 121 20.08 -10.17 5.04
N VAL A 122 21.37 -10.04 4.82
CA VAL A 122 22.41 -10.66 5.64
C VAL A 122 22.47 -10.04 7.03
N ALA A 123 22.44 -8.70 7.12
CA ALA A 123 22.42 -7.96 8.37
C ALA A 123 21.24 -8.35 9.27
N LYS A 124 20.04 -8.49 8.67
CA LYS A 124 18.83 -8.95 9.37
C LYS A 124 18.99 -10.37 9.90
N GLN A 125 19.53 -11.31 9.08
CA GLN A 125 19.75 -12.69 9.51
C GLN A 125 20.78 -12.81 10.64
N GLN A 126 21.78 -11.95 10.64
CA GLN A 126 22.88 -11.97 11.61
C GLN A 126 22.65 -11.05 12.81
N ASN A 127 21.54 -10.31 12.83
CA ASN A 127 21.26 -9.27 13.84
C ASN A 127 22.38 -8.22 13.93
N ASP A 128 22.86 -7.74 12.79
CA ASP A 128 24.02 -6.85 12.68
C ASP A 128 23.67 -5.57 11.92
N PHE A 129 23.04 -4.59 12.60
CA PHE A 129 22.75 -3.30 12.04
C PHE A 129 24.02 -2.52 11.63
N ALA A 130 25.13 -2.76 12.34
CA ALA A 130 26.39 -2.04 12.08
C ALA A 130 26.92 -2.33 10.67
N SER A 131 26.71 -3.53 10.13
CA SER A 131 27.08 -3.87 8.75
C SER A 131 26.18 -3.21 7.70
N PHE A 132 24.92 -2.91 8.02
CA PHE A 132 23.97 -2.22 7.14
C PHE A 132 24.06 -0.70 7.21
N SER A 133 24.43 -0.15 8.37
CA SER A 133 24.48 1.28 8.64
C SER A 133 25.24 2.13 7.60
N PRO A 134 26.43 1.73 7.11
CA PRO A 134 27.16 2.56 6.13
C PRO A 134 26.41 2.72 4.79
N ILE A 135 25.81 1.65 4.28
CA ILE A 135 25.09 1.72 3.02
C ILE A 135 23.75 2.46 3.17
N LEU A 136 23.09 2.36 4.35
CA LEU A 136 21.92 3.17 4.66
C LEU A 136 22.26 4.66 4.75
N GLU A 137 23.43 5.01 5.27
CA GLU A 137 23.90 6.42 5.30
C GLU A 137 24.05 7.00 3.89
N GLU A 138 24.60 6.21 2.94
CA GLU A 138 24.67 6.60 1.54
C GLU A 138 23.28 6.78 0.92
N ILE A 139 22.36 5.85 1.17
CA ILE A 139 20.96 5.94 0.70
C ILE A 139 20.28 7.22 1.22
N VAL A 140 20.40 7.49 2.52
CA VAL A 140 19.84 8.72 3.13
C VAL A 140 20.45 9.98 2.49
N ALA A 141 21.77 9.98 2.23
CA ALA A 141 22.45 11.11 1.58
C ALA A 141 21.92 11.34 0.15
N TYR A 142 21.72 10.28 -0.64
CA TYR A 142 21.11 10.37 -1.97
C TYR A 142 19.68 10.88 -1.91
N ASN A 143 18.85 10.36 -1.00
CA ASN A 143 17.46 10.80 -0.85
C ASN A 143 17.37 12.29 -0.51
N ARG A 144 18.22 12.81 0.40
CA ARG A 144 18.31 14.25 0.68
C ARG A 144 18.68 15.06 -0.56
N LYS A 145 19.62 14.54 -1.35
CA LYS A 145 20.08 15.20 -2.58
C LYS A 145 18.98 15.21 -3.65
N PHE A 146 18.30 14.07 -3.85
CA PHE A 146 17.23 13.93 -4.83
C PHE A 146 16.00 14.76 -4.47
N ALA A 147 15.67 14.87 -3.18
CA ALA A 147 14.62 15.78 -2.72
C ALA A 147 14.88 17.22 -3.19
N GLY A 148 16.14 17.67 -3.16
CA GLY A 148 16.54 18.98 -3.69
C GLY A 148 16.45 19.08 -5.22
N TYR A 149 16.55 17.97 -5.96
CA TYR A 149 16.32 17.96 -7.40
C TYR A 149 14.83 17.93 -7.75
N TYR A 150 14.02 17.17 -6.99
CA TYR A 150 12.58 17.02 -7.23
C TYR A 150 11.81 18.33 -6.96
N ALA A 151 12.04 18.92 -5.80
CA ALA A 151 11.33 20.09 -5.33
C ALA A 151 12.21 20.97 -4.43
N PRO A 152 13.11 21.78 -5.04
CA PRO A 152 14.07 22.61 -4.29
C PRO A 152 13.39 23.65 -3.39
N GLU A 153 12.13 23.96 -3.64
CA GLU A 153 11.31 24.88 -2.86
C GLU A 153 10.67 24.26 -1.62
N LYS A 154 10.62 22.91 -1.53
CA LYS A 154 10.03 22.18 -0.42
C LYS A 154 11.07 21.79 0.62
N LEU A 155 10.59 21.49 1.84
CA LEU A 155 11.44 20.78 2.80
C LEU A 155 11.79 19.40 2.23
N PRO A 156 13.04 18.92 2.43
CA PRO A 156 13.49 17.68 1.79
C PRO A 156 12.57 16.47 2.06
N TYR A 157 12.05 16.31 3.27
CA TYR A 157 11.17 15.19 3.57
C TYR A 157 9.78 15.36 2.97
N ASP A 158 9.25 16.59 2.87
CA ASP A 158 7.99 16.86 2.16
C ASP A 158 8.12 16.55 0.65
N ALA A 159 9.29 16.77 0.06
CA ALA A 159 9.55 16.40 -1.32
C ALA A 159 9.50 14.88 -1.51
N LEU A 160 10.04 14.09 -0.56
CA LEU A 160 9.99 12.63 -0.61
C LEU A 160 8.59 12.06 -0.34
N LEU A 161 7.85 12.62 0.61
CA LEU A 161 6.47 12.25 0.89
C LEU A 161 5.57 12.45 -0.35
N ASN A 162 5.77 13.54 -1.08
CA ASN A 162 5.02 13.89 -2.28
C ASN A 162 5.22 12.90 -3.46
N GLU A 163 6.26 12.06 -3.41
CA GLU A 163 6.46 11.01 -4.43
C GLU A 163 5.49 9.83 -4.24
N PHE A 164 5.02 9.60 -3.03
CA PHE A 164 4.09 8.51 -2.70
C PHE A 164 2.65 8.98 -2.55
N GLU A 165 2.46 10.21 -2.04
CA GLU A 165 1.15 10.83 -1.84
C GLU A 165 1.25 12.30 -2.26
N GLU A 166 0.72 12.65 -3.43
CA GLU A 166 0.83 14.01 -3.98
C GLU A 166 0.18 15.03 -3.04
N GLY A 167 0.93 16.05 -2.63
CA GLY A 167 0.49 17.10 -1.72
C GLY A 167 0.72 16.84 -0.24
N LEU A 168 1.15 15.63 0.17
CA LEU A 168 1.39 15.28 1.57
C LEU A 168 2.59 16.06 2.14
N THR A 169 2.44 16.51 3.40
CA THR A 169 3.48 17.27 4.12
C THR A 169 3.67 16.75 5.54
N MET A 170 4.82 17.05 6.14
CA MET A 170 5.08 16.78 7.56
C MET A 170 4.07 17.48 8.47
N GLU A 171 3.63 18.69 8.15
CA GLU A 171 2.64 19.43 8.94
C GLU A 171 1.33 18.63 9.04
N THR A 172 0.84 18.10 7.93
CA THR A 172 -0.34 17.24 7.89
C THR A 172 -0.13 15.96 8.69
N LEU A 173 1.03 15.31 8.54
CA LEU A 173 1.34 14.07 9.24
C LEU A 173 1.58 14.26 10.73
N ASP A 174 2.23 15.33 11.16
CA ASP A 174 2.42 15.65 12.58
C ASP A 174 1.07 15.86 13.29
N ALA A 175 0.14 16.58 12.64
CA ALA A 175 -1.23 16.76 13.16
C ALA A 175 -1.98 15.40 13.21
N PHE A 176 -1.92 14.62 12.14
CA PHE A 176 -2.56 13.30 12.02
C PHE A 176 -2.06 12.33 13.08
N PHE A 177 -0.75 12.09 13.12
CA PHE A 177 -0.14 11.15 14.06
C PHE A 177 -0.23 11.61 15.51
N GLY A 178 -0.13 12.92 15.76
CA GLY A 178 -0.32 13.47 17.10
C GLY A 178 -1.72 13.19 17.65
N LYS A 179 -2.76 13.34 16.82
CA LYS A 179 -4.15 13.02 17.18
C LYS A 179 -4.34 11.53 17.44
N LEU A 180 -3.89 10.68 16.54
CA LEU A 180 -4.02 9.23 16.69
C LEU A 180 -3.27 8.70 17.91
N ARG A 181 -2.04 9.16 18.16
CA ARG A 181 -1.24 8.75 19.32
C ARG A 181 -1.95 9.08 20.63
N ALA A 182 -2.56 10.25 20.72
CA ALA A 182 -3.29 10.67 21.89
C ALA A 182 -4.49 9.77 22.24
N VAL A 183 -5.06 9.07 21.23
CA VAL A 183 -6.19 8.15 21.40
C VAL A 183 -5.69 6.70 21.54
N ILE A 184 -4.83 6.24 20.63
CA ILE A 184 -4.44 4.83 20.54
C ILE A 184 -3.60 4.39 21.76
N VAL A 185 -2.63 5.18 22.20
CA VAL A 185 -1.74 4.77 23.30
C VAL A 185 -2.50 4.54 24.62
N PRO A 186 -3.41 5.43 25.07
CA PRO A 186 -4.25 5.14 26.26
C PRO A 186 -5.18 3.93 26.05
N LEU A 187 -5.76 3.78 24.85
CA LEU A 187 -6.67 2.68 24.53
C LEU A 187 -5.95 1.32 24.60
N VAL A 188 -4.75 1.20 24.02
CA VAL A 188 -3.92 0.00 24.08
C VAL A 188 -3.58 -0.36 25.53
N ARG A 189 -3.27 0.63 26.39
CA ARG A 189 -3.01 0.40 27.82
C ARG A 189 -4.26 -0.12 28.53
N ALA A 190 -5.42 0.50 28.29
CA ALA A 190 -6.68 0.06 28.90
C ALA A 190 -7.05 -1.37 28.46
N ILE A 191 -6.84 -1.72 27.20
CA ILE A 191 -7.05 -3.07 26.63
C ILE A 191 -6.11 -4.09 27.31
N GLY A 192 -4.85 -3.72 27.58
CA GLY A 192 -3.89 -4.58 28.24
C GLY A 192 -4.30 -5.03 29.66
N GLU A 193 -5.22 -4.31 30.31
CA GLU A 193 -5.77 -4.63 31.63
C GLU A 193 -7.03 -5.52 31.54
N LYS A 194 -7.52 -5.83 30.34
CA LYS A 194 -8.74 -6.63 30.11
C LYS A 194 -8.42 -8.09 29.81
N GLU A 195 -9.44 -8.93 29.97
CA GLU A 195 -9.39 -10.33 29.54
C GLU A 195 -9.21 -10.40 28.01
N GLN A 196 -8.13 -11.08 27.62
CA GLN A 196 -7.78 -11.21 26.21
C GLN A 196 -8.62 -12.30 25.53
N PRO A 197 -9.00 -12.10 24.25
CA PRO A 197 -9.67 -13.13 23.46
C PRO A 197 -8.84 -14.42 23.38
N ASP A 198 -9.48 -15.58 23.47
CA ASP A 198 -8.84 -16.86 23.16
C ASP A 198 -8.57 -16.95 21.66
N THR A 199 -7.31 -17.17 21.32
CA THR A 199 -6.84 -17.37 19.93
C THR A 199 -6.32 -18.77 19.69
N SER A 200 -6.32 -19.65 20.71
CA SER A 200 -5.68 -20.97 20.68
C SER A 200 -6.21 -21.90 19.58
N PHE A 201 -7.46 -21.72 19.17
CA PHE A 201 -8.05 -22.50 18.08
C PHE A 201 -7.44 -22.10 16.70
N LEU A 202 -6.90 -20.90 16.56
CA LEU A 202 -6.23 -20.46 15.33
C LEU A 202 -4.85 -21.11 15.13
N ASP A 203 -4.26 -21.65 16.20
CA ASP A 203 -2.97 -22.35 16.19
C ASP A 203 -3.12 -23.85 15.83
N ARG A 204 -4.35 -24.31 15.56
CA ARG A 204 -4.60 -25.70 15.10
C ARG A 204 -4.12 -25.87 13.66
N SER A 205 -3.91 -27.14 13.24
CA SER A 205 -3.57 -27.46 11.84
C SER A 205 -4.77 -27.23 10.94
N TYR A 206 -4.70 -26.22 10.06
CA TYR A 206 -5.70 -25.91 9.04
C TYR A 206 -5.17 -26.35 7.67
N PRO A 207 -5.75 -27.39 7.05
CA PRO A 207 -5.28 -27.93 5.77
C PRO A 207 -5.17 -26.84 4.67
N ILE A 208 -4.05 -26.81 3.97
CA ILE A 208 -3.79 -25.81 2.91
C ILE A 208 -4.88 -25.83 1.82
N GLU A 209 -5.34 -27.02 1.41
CA GLU A 209 -6.44 -27.11 0.43
C GLU A 209 -7.74 -26.49 0.93
N GLY A 210 -8.03 -26.58 2.22
CA GLY A 210 -9.17 -25.88 2.82
C GLY A 210 -8.97 -24.36 2.80
N GLN A 211 -7.75 -23.88 3.08
CA GLN A 211 -7.45 -22.44 2.98
C GLN A 211 -7.59 -21.92 1.54
N LYS A 212 -7.18 -22.71 0.52
CA LYS A 212 -7.39 -22.36 -0.89
C LYS A 212 -8.88 -22.29 -1.26
N GLN A 213 -9.69 -23.23 -0.74
CA GLN A 213 -11.15 -23.19 -0.93
C GLN A 213 -11.76 -21.96 -0.26
N LEU A 214 -11.31 -21.63 0.96
CA LEU A 214 -11.76 -20.43 1.67
C LEU A 214 -11.38 -19.16 0.91
N ALA A 215 -10.15 -19.05 0.40
CA ALA A 215 -9.69 -17.89 -0.37
C ALA A 215 -10.58 -17.64 -1.61
N LYS A 216 -10.88 -18.67 -2.39
CA LYS A 216 -11.80 -18.55 -3.54
C LYS A 216 -13.19 -18.08 -3.11
N TYR A 217 -13.74 -18.69 -2.05
CA TYR A 217 -15.04 -18.28 -1.51
C TYR A 217 -15.04 -16.82 -1.05
N LEU A 218 -13.97 -16.35 -0.40
CA LEU A 218 -13.85 -14.96 0.03
C LEU A 218 -13.78 -13.99 -1.15
N MET A 219 -13.07 -14.36 -2.24
CA MET A 219 -13.07 -13.57 -3.47
C MET A 219 -14.49 -13.40 -4.02
N GLU A 220 -15.26 -14.48 -4.09
CA GLU A 220 -16.67 -14.45 -4.54
C GLU A 220 -17.53 -13.56 -3.63
N VAL A 221 -17.38 -13.67 -2.30
CA VAL A 221 -18.13 -12.89 -1.31
C VAL A 221 -17.89 -11.40 -1.46
N ILE A 222 -16.66 -10.97 -1.74
CA ILE A 222 -16.34 -9.55 -1.94
C ILE A 222 -16.61 -9.06 -3.37
N GLY A 223 -17.04 -9.94 -4.28
CA GLY A 223 -17.46 -9.60 -5.64
C GLY A 223 -16.39 -9.76 -6.72
N LEU A 224 -15.28 -10.44 -6.43
CA LEU A 224 -14.27 -10.81 -7.45
C LEU A 224 -14.70 -12.10 -8.17
N THR A 225 -14.43 -12.15 -9.48
CA THR A 225 -14.72 -13.32 -10.32
C THR A 225 -13.46 -13.80 -11.03
N GLU A 226 -13.38 -15.11 -11.32
CA GLU A 226 -12.25 -15.70 -12.07
C GLU A 226 -12.14 -15.17 -13.52
N GLU A 227 -13.15 -14.46 -14.02
CA GLU A 227 -13.13 -13.84 -15.35
C GLU A 227 -12.15 -12.66 -15.41
N THR A 228 -12.04 -11.89 -14.32
CA THR A 228 -11.25 -10.64 -14.27
C THR A 228 -10.17 -10.64 -13.19
N CYS A 229 -10.24 -11.57 -12.22
CA CYS A 229 -9.26 -11.65 -11.14
C CYS A 229 -8.88 -13.10 -10.81
N THR A 230 -7.59 -13.37 -10.77
CA THR A 230 -7.05 -14.68 -10.39
C THR A 230 -6.21 -14.58 -9.13
N ILE A 231 -6.10 -15.71 -8.38
CA ILE A 231 -5.27 -15.82 -7.19
C ILE A 231 -4.17 -16.88 -7.38
N ALA A 232 -2.94 -16.54 -6.97
CA ALA A 232 -1.79 -17.44 -6.95
C ALA A 232 -1.12 -17.43 -5.58
N GLU A 233 -0.18 -18.36 -5.35
CA GLU A 233 0.65 -18.39 -4.15
C GLU A 233 1.98 -17.68 -4.38
N SER A 234 2.41 -16.84 -3.43
CA SER A 234 3.71 -16.15 -3.44
C SER A 234 4.27 -16.06 -2.02
N GLU A 235 5.55 -15.71 -1.88
CA GLU A 235 6.20 -15.53 -0.57
C GLU A 235 5.56 -14.40 0.24
N HIS A 236 5.24 -13.29 -0.44
CA HIS A 236 4.54 -12.14 0.13
C HIS A 236 3.32 -11.83 -0.74
N PRO A 237 2.12 -11.67 -0.15
CA PRO A 237 0.93 -11.25 -0.87
C PRO A 237 1.12 -9.93 -1.60
N PHE A 238 0.56 -9.80 -2.78
CA PHE A 238 0.51 -8.55 -3.55
C PHE A 238 -0.56 -8.61 -4.63
N THR A 239 -0.96 -7.44 -5.10
CA THR A 239 -1.86 -7.24 -6.25
C THR A 239 -1.08 -6.71 -7.45
N CYS A 240 -1.37 -7.25 -8.62
CA CYS A 240 -0.84 -6.80 -9.89
C CYS A 240 -1.99 -6.48 -10.85
N GLY A 241 -2.24 -5.18 -11.10
CA GLY A 241 -3.20 -4.71 -12.09
C GLY A 241 -2.53 -4.56 -13.46
N PHE A 242 -3.12 -5.15 -14.49
CA PHE A 242 -2.71 -4.99 -15.89
C PHE A 242 -3.63 -4.02 -16.63
N ASN A 243 -4.90 -4.09 -16.32
CA ASN A 243 -5.97 -3.19 -16.73
C ASN A 243 -7.23 -3.53 -15.90
N ASN A 244 -8.32 -2.83 -16.11
CA ASN A 244 -9.58 -3.06 -15.41
C ASN A 244 -10.36 -4.35 -15.83
N HIS A 245 -9.73 -5.24 -16.59
CA HIS A 245 -10.24 -6.57 -16.95
C HIS A 245 -9.26 -7.70 -16.63
N ASP A 246 -8.05 -7.38 -16.17
CA ASP A 246 -7.03 -8.37 -15.78
C ASP A 246 -6.28 -7.86 -14.55
N VAL A 247 -6.70 -8.34 -13.37
CA VAL A 247 -6.03 -8.10 -12.10
C VAL A 247 -5.69 -9.44 -11.46
N ARG A 248 -4.50 -9.58 -10.89
CA ARG A 248 -4.05 -10.81 -10.29
C ARG A 248 -3.55 -10.55 -8.88
N ILE A 249 -4.12 -11.30 -7.95
CA ILE A 249 -3.73 -11.23 -6.54
C ILE A 249 -2.91 -12.44 -6.15
N THR A 250 -2.12 -12.31 -5.11
CA THR A 250 -1.41 -13.43 -4.52
C THR A 250 -1.67 -13.50 -3.01
N THR A 251 -1.48 -14.69 -2.44
CA THR A 251 -1.53 -14.93 -1.01
C THR A 251 -0.46 -15.95 -0.61
N HIS A 252 -0.30 -16.19 0.68
CA HIS A 252 0.53 -17.25 1.21
C HIS A 252 -0.24 -18.08 2.22
N TYR A 253 -0.09 -19.40 2.19
CA TYR A 253 -0.84 -20.31 3.05
C TYR A 253 0.05 -20.87 4.16
N HIS A 254 -0.40 -20.74 5.40
CA HIS A 254 0.28 -21.27 6.58
C HIS A 254 -0.63 -22.23 7.33
N GLU A 255 -0.17 -23.47 7.51
CA GLU A 255 -0.96 -24.52 8.17
C GLU A 255 -1.45 -24.14 9.57
N PHE A 256 -0.65 -23.37 10.34
CA PHE A 256 -0.93 -22.95 11.72
C PHE A 256 -1.26 -21.45 11.85
N ALA A 257 -1.54 -20.77 10.76
CA ALA A 257 -1.95 -19.37 10.77
C ALA A 257 -2.97 -19.08 9.64
N PRO A 258 -4.19 -19.67 9.70
CA PRO A 258 -5.18 -19.60 8.62
C PRO A 258 -5.66 -18.17 8.35
N THR A 259 -5.61 -17.30 9.34
CA THR A 259 -6.03 -15.91 9.24
C THR A 259 -5.12 -15.09 8.33
N PHE A 260 -3.86 -15.53 8.12
CA PHE A 260 -2.96 -14.85 7.20
C PHE A 260 -3.50 -14.89 5.77
N ALA A 261 -3.77 -16.08 5.22
CA ALA A 261 -4.33 -16.22 3.88
C ALA A 261 -5.73 -15.61 3.78
N MET A 262 -6.55 -15.76 4.81
CA MET A 262 -7.89 -15.20 4.88
C MET A 262 -7.87 -13.67 4.69
N PHE A 263 -7.11 -12.96 5.51
CA PHE A 263 -7.10 -11.49 5.47
C PHE A 263 -6.24 -10.92 4.34
N SER A 264 -5.16 -11.60 3.95
CA SER A 264 -4.42 -11.17 2.75
C SER A 264 -5.25 -11.31 1.48
N THR A 265 -6.07 -12.36 1.34
CA THR A 265 -6.99 -12.48 0.19
C THR A 265 -8.00 -11.33 0.14
N ILE A 266 -8.55 -10.92 1.29
CA ILE A 266 -9.50 -9.81 1.36
C ILE A 266 -8.79 -8.47 1.10
N HIS A 267 -7.59 -8.28 1.65
CA HIS A 267 -6.76 -7.10 1.49
C HIS A 267 -6.38 -6.89 0.01
N GLU A 268 -5.77 -7.91 -0.60
CA GLU A 268 -5.41 -7.86 -2.02
C GLU A 268 -6.65 -7.78 -2.92
N GLY A 269 -7.75 -8.37 -2.46
CA GLY A 269 -9.06 -8.24 -3.11
C GLY A 269 -9.58 -6.79 -3.11
N GLY A 270 -9.34 -6.03 -2.05
CA GLY A 270 -9.67 -4.61 -1.99
C GLY A 270 -8.87 -3.78 -3.00
N HIS A 271 -7.57 -4.05 -3.12
CA HIS A 271 -6.73 -3.47 -4.16
C HIS A 271 -7.23 -3.84 -5.57
N ALA A 272 -7.59 -5.12 -5.76
CA ALA A 272 -8.08 -5.60 -7.06
C ALA A 272 -9.40 -4.93 -7.45
N LEU A 273 -10.34 -4.75 -6.53
CA LEU A 273 -11.60 -4.07 -6.80
C LEU A 273 -11.41 -2.60 -7.19
N TYR A 274 -10.36 -1.94 -6.65
CA TYR A 274 -9.99 -0.60 -7.10
C TYR A 274 -9.54 -0.62 -8.56
N GLU A 275 -8.57 -1.46 -8.90
CA GLU A 275 -8.04 -1.59 -10.26
C GLU A 275 -9.13 -1.93 -11.28
N LEU A 276 -10.02 -2.87 -10.95
CA LEU A 276 -11.15 -3.29 -11.78
C LEU A 276 -12.23 -2.21 -11.92
N GLY A 277 -12.31 -1.27 -10.98
CA GLY A 277 -13.28 -0.18 -10.97
C GLY A 277 -12.89 1.05 -11.79
N VAL A 278 -11.67 1.11 -12.34
CA VAL A 278 -11.17 2.21 -13.17
C VAL A 278 -11.93 2.26 -14.52
N GLU A 279 -12.18 3.45 -15.05
CA GLU A 279 -12.89 3.60 -16.33
C GLU A 279 -12.10 3.02 -17.53
N ASP A 280 -12.79 2.36 -18.46
CA ASP A 280 -12.21 1.75 -19.65
C ASP A 280 -11.41 2.75 -20.51
N ALA A 281 -11.82 4.00 -20.52
CA ALA A 281 -11.16 5.06 -21.28
C ALA A 281 -9.70 5.29 -20.86
N TYR A 282 -9.32 4.87 -19.65
CA TYR A 282 -7.97 5.07 -19.11
C TYR A 282 -7.03 3.90 -19.42
N ASN A 283 -7.55 2.77 -19.92
CA ASN A 283 -6.71 1.65 -20.32
C ASN A 283 -5.65 2.07 -21.33
N HIS A 284 -4.46 1.50 -21.20
CA HIS A 284 -3.30 1.80 -22.02
C HIS A 284 -2.75 3.23 -21.92
N THR A 285 -3.09 3.95 -20.85
CA THR A 285 -2.55 5.29 -20.55
C THR A 285 -1.97 5.34 -19.13
N CYS A 286 -1.27 6.42 -18.79
CA CYS A 286 -0.80 6.65 -17.41
C CYS A 286 -1.94 7.01 -16.42
N LEU A 287 -3.18 7.08 -16.88
CA LEU A 287 -4.36 7.28 -16.04
C LEU A 287 -4.90 5.96 -15.46
N THR A 288 -4.46 4.80 -16.00
CA THR A 288 -4.75 3.47 -15.44
C THR A 288 -4.14 3.31 -14.04
N GLY A 289 -4.82 2.53 -13.19
CA GLY A 289 -4.38 2.26 -11.83
C GLY A 289 -4.82 3.29 -10.81
N GLY A 290 -4.44 3.08 -9.55
CA GLY A 290 -4.85 3.95 -8.46
C GLY A 290 -4.10 5.28 -8.42
N ALA A 291 -4.75 6.31 -7.86
CA ALA A 291 -4.26 7.69 -7.85
C ALA A 291 -3.03 7.90 -6.95
N SER A 292 -2.93 7.15 -5.84
CA SER A 292 -1.82 7.20 -4.90
C SER A 292 -1.74 5.94 -4.06
N MET A 293 -0.62 5.78 -3.33
CA MET A 293 -0.45 4.68 -2.40
C MET A 293 -1.45 4.74 -1.25
N GLY A 294 -1.76 5.94 -0.71
CA GLY A 294 -2.72 6.13 0.38
C GLY A 294 -4.16 5.80 -0.04
N ILE A 295 -4.59 6.27 -1.21
CA ILE A 295 -5.93 5.94 -1.75
C ILE A 295 -6.02 4.44 -2.05
N HIS A 296 -4.97 3.84 -2.63
CA HIS A 296 -4.92 2.41 -2.94
C HIS A 296 -5.00 1.54 -1.67
N GLU A 297 -4.20 1.87 -0.66
CA GLU A 297 -4.23 1.20 0.65
C GLU A 297 -5.56 1.43 1.38
N SER A 298 -6.27 2.55 1.12
CA SER A 298 -7.58 2.76 1.73
C SER A 298 -8.61 1.74 1.27
N GLN A 299 -8.50 1.24 0.04
CA GLN A 299 -9.40 0.22 -0.49
C GLN A 299 -9.09 -1.14 0.14
N SER A 300 -7.84 -1.55 0.20
CA SER A 300 -7.44 -2.80 0.86
C SER A 300 -7.84 -2.81 2.34
N ARG A 301 -7.57 -1.72 3.07
CA ARG A 301 -7.92 -1.60 4.50
C ARG A 301 -9.42 -1.50 4.73
N PHE A 302 -10.16 -0.89 3.81
CA PHE A 302 -11.62 -0.86 3.89
C PHE A 302 -12.20 -2.29 3.83
N TYR A 303 -11.75 -3.08 2.86
CA TYR A 303 -12.22 -4.46 2.74
C TYR A 303 -11.68 -5.36 3.85
N GLU A 304 -10.40 -5.24 4.24
CA GLU A 304 -9.81 -6.06 5.28
C GLU A 304 -10.37 -5.74 6.67
N ASN A 305 -10.29 -4.46 7.09
CA ASN A 305 -10.52 -4.07 8.47
C ASN A 305 -11.97 -3.67 8.76
N ILE A 306 -12.59 -2.91 7.85
CA ILE A 306 -13.94 -2.38 8.06
C ILE A 306 -14.99 -3.43 7.70
N ILE A 307 -14.84 -4.13 6.57
CA ILE A 307 -15.72 -5.22 6.19
C ILE A 307 -15.25 -6.53 6.82
N GLY A 308 -14.09 -7.03 6.44
CA GLY A 308 -13.60 -8.39 6.72
C GLY A 308 -13.44 -8.73 8.20
N ARG A 309 -13.10 -7.73 9.03
CA ARG A 309 -12.97 -7.90 10.48
C ARG A 309 -14.20 -7.42 11.26
N SER A 310 -15.33 -7.11 10.59
CA SER A 310 -16.60 -6.83 11.26
C SER A 310 -17.26 -8.09 11.79
N LEU A 311 -18.10 -7.99 12.81
CA LEU A 311 -18.86 -9.12 13.33
C LEU A 311 -19.79 -9.67 12.27
N GLU A 312 -20.42 -8.80 11.53
CA GLU A 312 -21.40 -9.11 10.48
C GLU A 312 -20.79 -9.92 9.33
N PHE A 313 -19.56 -9.58 8.92
CA PHE A 313 -18.84 -10.34 7.91
C PHE A 313 -18.38 -11.70 8.43
N ILE A 314 -17.86 -11.74 9.64
CA ILE A 314 -17.48 -13.01 10.29
C ILE A 314 -18.70 -13.93 10.42
N GLU A 315 -19.86 -13.41 10.84
CA GLU A 315 -21.10 -14.20 10.91
C GLU A 315 -21.54 -14.70 9.53
N LEU A 316 -21.39 -13.89 8.48
CA LEU A 316 -21.71 -14.25 7.10
C LEU A 316 -20.86 -15.43 6.60
N ILE A 317 -19.55 -15.42 6.82
CA ILE A 317 -18.63 -16.42 6.27
C ILE A 317 -18.45 -17.63 7.18
N PHE A 318 -18.77 -17.53 8.46
CA PHE A 318 -18.49 -18.56 9.46
C PHE A 318 -19.13 -19.93 9.16
N PRO A 319 -20.37 -20.03 8.66
CA PRO A 319 -20.95 -21.32 8.26
C PRO A 319 -20.12 -22.06 7.20
N LYS A 320 -19.58 -21.31 6.21
CA LYS A 320 -18.72 -21.89 5.19
C LYS A 320 -17.34 -22.29 5.75
N MET A 321 -16.81 -21.50 6.67
CA MET A 321 -15.58 -21.87 7.38
C MET A 321 -15.76 -23.16 8.20
N GLN A 322 -16.89 -23.34 8.88
CA GLN A 322 -17.20 -24.57 9.61
C GLN A 322 -17.36 -25.79 8.70
N GLU A 323 -17.91 -25.60 7.49
CA GLU A 323 -17.99 -26.65 6.47
C GLU A 323 -16.59 -27.11 6.04
N ILE A 324 -15.68 -26.17 5.80
CA ILE A 324 -14.31 -26.45 5.34
C ILE A 324 -13.43 -26.98 6.49
N PHE A 325 -13.59 -26.45 7.71
CA PHE A 325 -12.74 -26.73 8.88
C PHE A 325 -13.54 -27.22 10.09
N PRO A 326 -14.31 -28.33 9.96
CA PRO A 326 -15.23 -28.77 11.00
C PRO A 326 -14.54 -29.15 12.33
N GLU A 327 -13.35 -29.74 12.27
CA GLU A 327 -12.62 -30.14 13.47
C GLU A 327 -11.92 -28.96 14.13
N GLN A 328 -11.38 -28.03 13.32
CA GLN A 328 -10.66 -26.86 13.82
C GLN A 328 -11.60 -25.85 14.49
N LEU A 329 -12.82 -25.73 14.00
CA LEU A 329 -13.83 -24.80 14.51
C LEU A 329 -14.90 -25.48 15.40
N LYS A 330 -14.65 -26.73 15.82
CA LYS A 330 -15.56 -27.44 16.72
C LYS A 330 -15.67 -26.73 18.07
N GLY A 331 -16.89 -26.33 18.42
CA GLY A 331 -17.20 -25.62 19.66
C GLY A 331 -16.86 -24.13 19.65
N ILE A 332 -16.40 -23.61 18.52
CA ILE A 332 -16.13 -22.19 18.31
C ILE A 332 -17.38 -21.54 17.71
N THR A 333 -17.68 -20.32 18.14
CA THR A 333 -18.74 -19.47 17.57
C THR A 333 -18.18 -18.40 16.61
N ALA A 334 -19.01 -17.80 15.80
CA ALA A 334 -18.63 -16.65 14.98
C ALA A 334 -18.14 -15.48 15.85
N TYR A 335 -18.73 -15.29 17.02
CA TYR A 335 -18.31 -14.25 17.98
C TYR A 335 -16.92 -14.52 18.58
N ASP A 336 -16.57 -15.79 18.86
CA ASP A 336 -15.23 -16.16 19.32
C ASP A 336 -14.19 -15.85 18.23
N LEU A 337 -14.50 -16.21 16.97
CA LEU A 337 -13.63 -15.87 15.84
C LEU A 337 -13.49 -14.35 15.67
N TYR A 338 -14.61 -13.61 15.72
CA TYR A 338 -14.59 -12.13 15.66
C TYR A 338 -13.67 -11.52 16.71
N ARG A 339 -13.77 -11.97 17.97
CA ARG A 339 -12.90 -11.50 19.04
C ARG A 339 -11.44 -11.87 18.80
N ALA A 340 -11.19 -13.09 18.35
CA ALA A 340 -9.83 -13.61 18.13
C ALA A 340 -9.10 -12.83 17.01
N VAL A 341 -9.76 -12.57 15.86
CA VAL A 341 -9.15 -11.85 14.73
C VAL A 341 -9.00 -10.35 14.96
N ASN A 342 -9.66 -9.82 15.99
CA ASN A 342 -9.54 -8.42 16.44
C ASN A 342 -8.81 -8.30 17.80
N LYS A 343 -8.06 -9.32 18.21
CA LYS A 343 -7.23 -9.21 19.40
C LYS A 343 -6.21 -8.10 19.21
N ALA A 344 -6.15 -7.17 20.16
CA ALA A 344 -5.21 -6.06 20.13
C ALA A 344 -4.18 -6.20 21.26
N GLN A 345 -2.91 -6.22 20.86
CA GLN A 345 -1.78 -6.26 21.80
C GLN A 345 -0.52 -5.69 21.13
N PRO A 346 0.33 -4.98 21.89
CA PRO A 346 1.62 -4.56 21.34
C PRO A 346 2.44 -5.74 20.84
N SER A 347 2.99 -5.61 19.63
CA SER A 347 3.83 -6.61 18.99
C SER A 347 5.15 -5.99 18.52
N LEU A 348 6.15 -6.81 18.20
CA LEU A 348 7.45 -6.34 17.70
C LEU A 348 7.43 -6.08 16.20
N VAL A 349 6.74 -6.92 15.44
CA VAL A 349 6.80 -6.92 13.97
C VAL A 349 5.56 -6.23 13.38
N ARG A 350 5.79 -5.18 12.58
CA ARG A 350 4.73 -4.37 11.96
C ARG A 350 3.73 -5.19 11.17
N THR A 351 4.21 -6.11 10.33
CA THR A 351 3.36 -6.91 9.44
C THR A 351 2.49 -7.93 10.18
N GLU A 352 2.80 -8.19 11.44
CA GLU A 352 2.06 -9.10 12.33
C GLU A 352 1.19 -8.32 13.35
N SER A 353 1.23 -7.00 13.31
CA SER A 353 0.50 -6.16 14.27
C SER A 353 -0.99 -6.12 13.95
N ASP A 354 -1.79 -5.93 15.00
CA ASP A 354 -3.24 -5.73 14.89
C ASP A 354 -3.60 -4.34 14.36
N GLU A 355 -4.83 -4.15 13.94
CA GLU A 355 -5.34 -2.90 13.36
C GLU A 355 -5.13 -1.69 14.29
N LEU A 356 -5.33 -1.86 15.61
CA LEU A 356 -5.21 -0.77 16.58
C LEU A 356 -3.77 -0.29 16.72
N THR A 357 -2.82 -1.22 16.83
CA THR A 357 -1.41 -0.89 17.08
C THR A 357 -0.63 -0.60 15.82
N TYR A 358 -1.15 -0.96 14.63
CA TYR A 358 -0.47 -0.81 13.34
C TYR A 358 0.04 0.63 13.09
N CYS A 359 -0.79 1.63 13.37
CA CYS A 359 -0.38 3.02 13.17
C CYS A 359 0.76 3.46 14.08
N LEU A 360 0.91 2.87 15.28
CA LEU A 360 2.04 3.18 16.17
C LEU A 360 3.37 2.70 15.55
N HIS A 361 3.35 1.55 14.87
CA HIS A 361 4.51 1.08 14.11
C HIS A 361 4.89 2.04 12.97
N ILE A 362 3.90 2.58 12.28
CA ILE A 362 4.14 3.57 11.21
C ILE A 362 4.70 4.87 11.79
N MET A 363 4.17 5.35 12.91
CA MET A 363 4.66 6.57 13.58
C MET A 363 6.13 6.46 13.96
N VAL A 364 6.60 5.30 14.43
CA VAL A 364 8.02 5.08 14.74
C VAL A 364 8.89 5.32 13.51
N ARG A 365 8.51 4.78 12.38
CA ARG A 365 9.26 4.93 11.12
C ARG A 365 9.24 6.36 10.60
N TYR A 366 8.07 6.99 10.66
CA TYR A 366 7.90 8.39 10.29
C TYR A 366 8.82 9.33 11.11
N GLU A 367 8.85 9.17 12.44
CA GLU A 367 9.69 9.99 13.30
C GLU A 367 11.18 9.77 13.05
N ILE A 368 11.60 8.56 12.72
CA ILE A 368 12.98 8.24 12.37
C ILE A 368 13.35 8.84 11.00
N GLU A 369 12.53 8.62 9.99
CA GLU A 369 12.77 9.16 8.64
C GLU A 369 12.85 10.69 8.64
N LYS A 370 11.93 11.34 9.35
CA LYS A 370 11.93 12.80 9.54
C LYS A 370 13.26 13.28 10.10
N GLN A 371 13.78 12.64 11.14
CA GLN A 371 15.06 12.98 11.77
C GLN A 371 16.25 12.63 10.87
N LEU A 372 16.22 11.48 10.18
CA LEU A 372 17.26 11.09 9.23
C LEU A 372 17.37 12.11 8.11
N ILE A 373 16.27 12.50 7.48
CA ILE A 373 16.29 13.45 6.36
C ILE A 373 16.65 14.88 6.83
N ALA A 374 16.23 15.29 8.02
CA ALA A 374 16.62 16.56 8.62
C ALA A 374 18.10 16.58 9.07
N GLY A 375 18.77 15.41 9.23
CA GLY A 375 20.14 15.31 9.70
C GLY A 375 20.30 15.46 11.20
N THR A 376 19.22 15.34 11.96
CA THR A 376 19.22 15.44 13.43
C THR A 376 19.47 14.09 14.11
N LEU A 377 19.31 12.98 13.37
CA LEU A 377 19.64 11.62 13.79
C LEU A 377 20.74 11.06 12.88
N ALA A 378 21.83 10.58 13.44
CA ALA A 378 22.84 9.84 12.69
C ALA A 378 22.35 8.39 12.44
N VAL A 379 22.64 7.83 11.27
CA VAL A 379 22.17 6.48 10.91
C VAL A 379 22.60 5.43 11.92
N LYS A 380 23.82 5.51 12.44
CA LYS A 380 24.33 4.58 13.48
C LYS A 380 23.50 4.56 14.77
N ASP A 381 22.75 5.61 15.05
CA ASP A 381 21.95 5.78 16.27
C ASP A 381 20.48 5.35 16.08
N VAL A 382 20.11 4.93 14.87
CA VAL A 382 18.74 4.44 14.53
C VAL A 382 18.27 3.34 15.47
N PRO A 383 19.05 2.30 15.82
CA PRO A 383 18.58 1.28 16.77
C PRO A 383 18.18 1.84 18.13
N THR A 384 18.94 2.79 18.64
CA THR A 384 18.67 3.44 19.95
C THR A 384 17.37 4.25 19.91
N GLU A 385 17.20 5.06 18.87
CA GLU A 385 15.96 5.86 18.69
C GLU A 385 14.75 4.99 18.41
N TRP A 386 14.91 3.91 17.64
CA TRP A 386 13.87 2.91 17.42
C TRP A 386 13.39 2.30 18.73
N ASN A 387 14.31 1.82 19.56
CA ASN A 387 13.98 1.20 20.83
C ASN A 387 13.31 2.20 21.79
N ARG A 388 13.74 3.45 21.80
CA ARG A 388 13.12 4.52 22.58
C ARG A 388 11.66 4.75 22.16
N LEU A 389 11.39 4.86 20.86
CA LEU A 389 10.05 5.08 20.32
C LEU A 389 9.13 3.88 20.53
N TYR A 390 9.64 2.64 20.37
CA TYR A 390 8.88 1.43 20.70
C TYR A 390 8.46 1.38 22.16
N LYS A 391 9.37 1.74 23.05
CA LYS A 391 9.05 1.81 24.49
C LYS A 391 8.01 2.89 24.78
N GLU A 392 8.12 4.04 24.14
CA GLU A 392 7.21 5.16 24.33
C GLU A 392 5.81 4.88 23.79
N TYR A 393 5.69 4.34 22.56
CA TYR A 393 4.42 4.22 21.85
C TYR A 393 3.74 2.86 22.11
N LEU A 394 4.49 1.77 22.11
CA LEU A 394 3.98 0.41 22.28
C LEU A 394 4.19 -0.16 23.69
N GLY A 395 5.04 0.47 24.51
CA GLY A 395 5.32 0.01 25.88
C GLY A 395 6.22 -1.22 25.97
N ILE A 396 6.75 -1.72 24.87
CA ILE A 396 7.55 -2.96 24.80
C ILE A 396 9.03 -2.67 24.59
N ASP A 397 9.88 -3.60 25.02
CA ASP A 397 11.33 -3.55 24.79
C ASP A 397 11.66 -4.36 23.53
N VAL A 398 12.54 -3.82 22.69
CA VAL A 398 12.99 -4.47 21.45
C VAL A 398 14.23 -5.30 21.75
N PRO A 399 14.19 -6.63 21.62
CA PRO A 399 15.28 -7.51 22.08
C PRO A 399 16.43 -7.61 21.06
N SER A 400 16.25 -7.22 19.82
CA SER A 400 17.25 -7.33 18.76
C SER A 400 16.94 -6.38 17.59
N ASP A 401 17.96 -6.02 16.79
CA ASP A 401 17.77 -5.18 15.61
C ASP A 401 16.96 -5.90 14.51
N THR A 402 17.06 -7.22 14.45
CA THR A 402 16.24 -8.07 13.55
C THR A 402 14.75 -7.91 13.79
N LEU A 403 14.32 -7.87 15.06
CA LEU A 403 12.94 -7.61 15.46
C LEU A 403 12.65 -6.11 15.64
N GLY A 404 13.65 -5.28 15.44
CA GLY A 404 13.61 -3.82 15.50
C GLY A 404 13.80 -3.18 14.12
N CYS A 405 14.80 -2.33 14.01
CA CYS A 405 15.03 -1.47 12.85
C CYS A 405 15.42 -2.20 11.54
N LEU A 406 15.75 -3.48 11.59
CA LEU A 406 16.02 -4.32 10.42
C LEU A 406 14.80 -5.09 9.90
N GLN A 407 13.63 -4.94 10.51
CA GLN A 407 12.47 -5.77 10.13
C GLN A 407 11.93 -5.48 8.73
N ASP A 408 11.99 -4.24 8.24
CA ASP A 408 11.46 -3.81 6.94
C ASP A 408 12.56 -3.62 5.91
N SER A 409 12.28 -3.96 4.64
CA SER A 409 13.19 -3.78 3.51
C SER A 409 13.13 -2.39 2.86
N HIS A 410 12.16 -1.56 3.24
CA HIS A 410 11.88 -0.27 2.59
C HIS A 410 13.12 0.62 2.49
N TRP A 411 13.86 0.76 3.55
CA TRP A 411 15.06 1.61 3.56
C TRP A 411 16.18 1.07 2.68
N SER A 412 16.35 -0.25 2.60
CA SER A 412 17.31 -0.85 1.67
C SER A 412 16.89 -0.66 0.21
N GLY A 413 15.60 -0.57 -0.06
CA GLY A 413 15.02 -0.22 -1.35
C GLY A 413 15.00 1.28 -1.65
N GLY A 414 15.49 2.12 -0.74
CA GLY A 414 15.49 3.59 -0.91
C GLY A 414 14.11 4.25 -0.75
N MET A 415 13.11 3.52 -0.26
CA MET A 415 11.74 3.99 -0.11
C MET A 415 11.55 4.80 1.19
N ILE A 416 12.18 5.97 1.28
CA ILE A 416 12.02 6.92 2.39
C ILE A 416 10.84 7.85 2.08
N GLY A 417 9.89 7.96 3.00
CA GLY A 417 8.63 8.70 2.81
C GLY A 417 7.42 7.82 2.48
N TYR A 418 7.62 6.52 2.29
CA TYR A 418 6.56 5.58 1.92
C TYR A 418 5.63 5.18 3.09
N PHE A 419 6.19 4.94 4.27
CA PHE A 419 5.44 4.39 5.42
C PHE A 419 4.16 5.14 5.80
N PRO A 420 4.09 6.48 5.77
CA PRO A 420 2.85 7.20 6.11
C PRO A 420 1.62 6.78 5.29
N SER A 421 1.79 6.36 4.03
CA SER A 421 0.69 5.93 3.15
C SER A 421 -0.12 4.77 3.75
N TYR A 422 0.52 3.86 4.48
CA TYR A 422 -0.15 2.75 5.17
C TYR A 422 -1.14 3.22 6.26
N ALA A 423 -0.74 4.22 7.05
CA ALA A 423 -1.61 4.74 8.10
C ALA A 423 -2.72 5.63 7.52
N LEU A 424 -2.39 6.44 6.51
CA LEU A 424 -3.36 7.27 5.79
C LEU A 424 -4.44 6.41 5.14
N GLY A 425 -4.08 5.29 4.51
CA GLY A 425 -5.05 4.37 3.92
C GLY A 425 -6.10 3.91 4.93
N SER A 426 -5.68 3.47 6.13
CA SER A 426 -6.59 3.08 7.20
C SER A 426 -7.52 4.23 7.62
N ALA A 427 -6.99 5.45 7.74
CA ALA A 427 -7.75 6.62 8.15
C ALA A 427 -8.73 7.09 7.06
N TYR A 428 -8.33 7.05 5.80
CA TYR A 428 -9.21 7.32 4.66
C TYR A 428 -10.39 6.33 4.63
N GLY A 429 -10.12 5.03 4.83
CA GLY A 429 -11.15 4.00 4.90
C GLY A 429 -12.21 4.30 5.98
N ALA A 430 -11.80 4.74 7.16
CA ALA A 430 -12.72 5.08 8.25
C ALA A 430 -13.60 6.30 7.92
N GLN A 431 -13.04 7.34 7.30
CA GLN A 431 -13.83 8.48 6.86
C GLN A 431 -14.76 8.12 5.70
N MET A 432 -14.31 7.29 4.74
CA MET A 432 -15.16 6.74 3.67
C MET A 432 -16.35 5.96 4.26
N LYS A 433 -16.12 5.11 5.27
CA LYS A 433 -17.20 4.42 5.98
C LYS A 433 -18.24 5.38 6.51
N HIS A 434 -17.81 6.43 7.20
CA HIS A 434 -18.73 7.40 7.79
C HIS A 434 -19.59 8.09 6.72
N VAL A 435 -18.99 8.52 5.62
CA VAL A 435 -19.73 9.19 4.52
C VAL A 435 -20.63 8.20 3.79
N MET A 436 -20.14 6.99 3.53
CA MET A 436 -20.93 5.92 2.92
C MET A 436 -22.20 5.61 3.75
N GLU A 437 -22.09 5.58 5.08
CA GLU A 437 -23.24 5.38 5.98
C GLU A 437 -24.23 6.55 5.97
N ASN A 438 -23.76 7.77 5.67
CA ASN A 438 -24.67 8.91 5.45
C ASN A 438 -25.43 8.79 4.12
N ASP A 439 -24.79 8.27 3.07
CA ASP A 439 -25.37 8.12 1.74
C ASP A 439 -26.28 6.88 1.62
N LEU A 440 -25.86 5.74 2.16
CA LEU A 440 -26.54 4.45 2.00
C LEU A 440 -27.33 3.98 3.23
N GLY A 441 -27.12 4.59 4.39
CA GLY A 441 -27.52 4.07 5.68
C GLY A 441 -26.48 3.11 6.27
N PRO A 442 -26.72 2.55 7.47
CA PRO A 442 -25.77 1.68 8.15
C PRO A 442 -25.29 0.53 7.27
N ILE A 443 -23.97 0.33 7.15
CA ILE A 443 -23.40 -0.72 6.31
C ILE A 443 -23.46 -2.13 6.95
N ALA A 444 -23.54 -2.21 8.28
CA ALA A 444 -23.58 -3.47 9.01
C ALA A 444 -24.70 -4.43 8.53
N PRO A 445 -25.98 -4.01 8.36
CA PRO A 445 -27.03 -4.87 7.80
C PRO A 445 -26.77 -5.29 6.34
N MET A 446 -26.08 -4.45 5.55
CA MET A 446 -25.73 -4.78 4.17
C MET A 446 -24.69 -5.90 4.15
N ILE A 447 -23.66 -5.79 5.00
CA ILE A 447 -22.64 -6.83 5.16
C ILE A 447 -23.26 -8.14 5.64
N ALA A 448 -24.10 -8.09 6.69
CA ALA A 448 -24.78 -9.26 7.24
C ALA A 448 -25.64 -10.02 6.21
N SER A 449 -26.26 -9.30 5.27
CA SER A 449 -27.04 -9.90 4.18
C SER A 449 -26.21 -10.33 2.96
N GLY A 450 -24.87 -10.13 2.97
CA GLY A 450 -24.00 -10.40 1.83
C GLY A 450 -24.11 -9.37 0.70
N ASN A 451 -24.78 -8.22 0.92
CA ASN A 451 -24.90 -7.16 -0.08
C ASN A 451 -23.66 -6.24 -0.10
N ILE A 452 -22.47 -6.83 -0.26
CA ILE A 452 -21.20 -6.11 -0.38
C ILE A 452 -21.13 -5.31 -1.69
N ALA A 453 -21.83 -5.79 -2.73
CA ALA A 453 -21.88 -5.11 -4.02
C ALA A 453 -22.37 -3.65 -3.94
N ALA A 454 -23.26 -3.31 -3.00
CA ALA A 454 -23.70 -1.94 -2.81
C ALA A 454 -22.56 -1.02 -2.31
N LEU A 455 -21.69 -1.54 -1.43
CA LEU A 455 -20.54 -0.83 -0.92
C LEU A 455 -19.49 -0.64 -2.02
N THR A 456 -19.22 -1.70 -2.79
CA THR A 456 -18.32 -1.67 -3.96
C THR A 456 -18.81 -0.67 -5.01
N ALA A 457 -20.13 -0.61 -5.26
CA ALA A 457 -20.70 0.34 -6.21
C ALA A 457 -20.52 1.79 -5.76
N TRP A 458 -20.68 2.09 -4.46
CA TRP A 458 -20.40 3.42 -3.91
C TRP A 458 -18.93 3.81 -4.06
N LEU A 459 -18.00 2.89 -3.72
CA LEU A 459 -16.57 3.10 -3.91
C LEU A 459 -16.23 3.28 -5.40
N GLY A 460 -16.85 2.48 -6.27
CA GLY A 460 -16.71 2.58 -7.72
C GLY A 460 -17.07 3.95 -8.25
N GLU A 461 -18.23 4.48 -7.84
CA GLU A 461 -18.71 5.80 -8.26
C GLU A 461 -17.85 6.94 -7.72
N LYS A 462 -17.47 6.87 -6.43
CA LYS A 462 -16.84 8.00 -5.73
C LYS A 462 -15.32 8.01 -5.83
N ILE A 463 -14.68 6.84 -5.98
CA ILE A 463 -13.22 6.68 -5.91
C ILE A 463 -12.66 5.96 -7.15
N HIS A 464 -13.10 4.69 -7.39
CA HIS A 464 -12.38 3.77 -8.30
C HIS A 464 -12.36 4.27 -9.74
N ARG A 465 -13.50 4.74 -10.25
CA ARG A 465 -13.66 5.16 -11.64
C ARG A 465 -12.64 6.17 -12.11
N PHE A 466 -12.10 6.96 -11.20
CA PHE A 466 -11.18 8.04 -11.56
C PHE A 466 -9.75 7.58 -11.83
N GLY A 467 -9.36 6.37 -11.39
CA GLY A 467 -7.98 5.93 -11.55
C GLY A 467 -6.99 7.03 -11.13
N ASN A 468 -6.01 7.31 -11.97
CA ASN A 468 -5.06 8.42 -11.77
C ASN A 468 -5.46 9.71 -12.55
N PHE A 469 -6.69 9.80 -13.03
CA PHE A 469 -7.20 10.99 -13.73
C PHE A 469 -7.29 12.21 -12.83
N LYS A 470 -7.79 12.03 -11.62
CA LYS A 470 -7.81 13.09 -10.59
C LYS A 470 -6.65 12.93 -9.63
N LYS A 471 -6.23 14.04 -9.02
CA LYS A 471 -5.28 14.00 -7.91
C LYS A 471 -5.89 13.31 -6.69
N PRO A 472 -5.07 12.64 -5.84
CA PRO A 472 -5.56 11.88 -4.69
C PRO A 472 -6.40 12.71 -3.73
N ASP A 473 -5.92 13.92 -3.39
CA ASP A 473 -6.61 14.86 -2.52
C ASP A 473 -7.98 15.28 -3.09
N ALA A 474 -8.04 15.55 -4.40
CA ALA A 474 -9.29 15.90 -5.07
C ALA A 474 -10.28 14.73 -5.11
N ILE A 475 -9.82 13.49 -5.36
CA ILE A 475 -10.68 12.29 -5.28
C ILE A 475 -11.27 12.17 -3.88
N PHE A 476 -10.42 12.27 -2.86
CA PHE A 476 -10.84 12.10 -1.48
C PHE A 476 -11.78 13.23 -1.01
N GLU A 477 -11.43 14.48 -1.28
CA GLU A 477 -12.24 15.64 -0.88
C GLU A 477 -13.59 15.68 -1.59
N ASP A 478 -13.67 15.35 -2.88
CA ASP A 478 -14.91 15.25 -3.63
C ASP A 478 -15.83 14.15 -3.08
N ALA A 479 -15.27 13.02 -2.65
CA ALA A 479 -16.02 11.89 -2.11
C ALA A 479 -16.41 12.08 -0.63
N CYS A 480 -15.48 12.57 0.19
CA CYS A 480 -15.56 12.49 1.65
C CYS A 480 -15.39 13.83 2.37
N GLY A 481 -15.18 14.94 1.64
CA GLY A 481 -14.80 16.21 2.23
C GLY A 481 -13.36 16.23 2.73
N LYS A 482 -12.97 17.29 3.43
CA LYS A 482 -11.61 17.42 3.96
C LYS A 482 -11.25 16.27 4.89
N PHE A 483 -10.03 15.78 4.78
CA PHE A 483 -9.50 14.74 5.65
C PHE A 483 -9.51 15.17 7.13
N ASP A 484 -10.11 14.33 7.98
CA ASP A 484 -10.10 14.50 9.43
C ASP A 484 -9.81 13.14 10.11
N ALA A 485 -8.66 13.06 10.76
CA ALA A 485 -8.22 11.91 11.54
C ALA A 485 -9.18 11.49 12.68
N GLN A 486 -10.14 12.36 13.05
CA GLN A 486 -11.12 12.06 14.09
C GLN A 486 -11.97 10.85 13.74
N TYR A 487 -12.38 10.72 12.48
CA TYR A 487 -13.19 9.57 12.05
C TYR A 487 -12.50 8.23 12.32
N PHE A 488 -11.18 8.17 12.10
CA PHE A 488 -10.43 6.95 12.39
C PHE A 488 -10.22 6.72 13.89
N ALA A 489 -9.95 7.79 14.64
CA ALA A 489 -9.86 7.74 16.10
C ALA A 489 -11.17 7.23 16.74
N ASP A 490 -12.32 7.75 16.28
CA ASP A 490 -13.64 7.35 16.75
C ASP A 490 -13.95 5.90 16.38
N TYR A 491 -13.69 5.50 15.13
CA TYR A 491 -13.85 4.13 14.66
C TYR A 491 -13.07 3.12 15.51
N LEU A 492 -11.78 3.39 15.76
CA LEU A 492 -10.95 2.51 16.59
C LEU A 492 -11.46 2.47 18.03
N THR A 493 -11.82 3.62 18.60
CA THR A 493 -12.34 3.70 19.96
C THR A 493 -13.65 2.92 20.12
N GLU A 494 -14.58 3.10 19.21
CA GLU A 494 -15.87 2.39 19.23
C GLU A 494 -15.68 0.87 19.08
N LYS A 495 -14.92 0.45 18.06
CA LYS A 495 -14.68 -0.97 17.77
C LYS A 495 -14.04 -1.68 18.96
N TYR A 496 -12.93 -1.16 19.45
CA TYR A 496 -12.18 -1.81 20.52
C TYR A 496 -12.81 -1.67 21.90
N SER A 497 -13.52 -0.56 22.17
CA SER A 497 -14.34 -0.46 23.40
C SER A 497 -15.43 -1.55 23.43
N ARG A 498 -16.09 -1.79 22.30
CA ARG A 498 -17.11 -2.85 22.19
C ARG A 498 -16.51 -4.25 22.40
N ILE A 499 -15.35 -4.54 21.82
CA ILE A 499 -14.69 -5.85 21.91
C ILE A 499 -14.23 -6.15 23.35
N TYR A 500 -13.70 -5.15 24.06
CA TYR A 500 -13.09 -5.29 25.38
C TYR A 500 -13.95 -4.81 26.55
N GLY A 501 -15.14 -4.24 26.29
CA GLY A 501 -16.03 -3.75 27.35
C GLY A 501 -15.43 -2.55 28.12
N LEU A 502 -14.94 -1.57 27.37
CA LEU A 502 -14.38 -0.32 27.90
C LEU A 502 -15.43 0.78 28.00
#